data_3dbf034d98c8d34f179b42fff044196f
#
_entry.id   3dbf034d98c8d34f179b42fff044196f
#
_cell.length_a   1.000
_cell.length_b   1.000
_cell.length_c   1.000
_cell.angle_alpha   90.00
_cell.angle_beta   90.00
_cell.angle_gamma   90.00
#
_symmetry.space_group_name_H-M   'P 1'
#
loop_
_entity.id
_entity.type
_entity.pdbx_description
1 polymer ?
#
loop_
_entity_poly.entity_id
_entity_poly.type
_entity_poly.pdbx_seq_one_letter_code
_entity_poly.pdbx_strand_id
1 'polypeptide(L)'
;MLKLAFDREPFWLDMLPGVRVQFRPITVAAILLARTAAADVLRAGGDDAMVKAGCAFTRSLAHSGIAAWEGIGDADGKPVEPDKENIDAALEIWSMFDAIDRLYVGPALIQDAEKNV
;
A
#
# COMPACT_ATOMS: atom_id res chain seq x y z
N MET A 1 16.24 -6.92 20.81
CA MET A 1 15.05 -7.41 21.55
C MET A 1 13.81 -7.17 20.69
N LEU A 2 12.99 -8.19 20.54
CA LEU A 2 11.68 -8.04 19.85
C LEU A 2 10.69 -7.39 20.81
N LYS A 3 10.08 -6.29 20.39
CA LYS A 3 9.07 -5.58 21.16
C LYS A 3 7.69 -5.82 20.55
N LEU A 4 6.72 -6.20 21.38
CA LEU A 4 5.36 -6.43 20.94
C LEU A 4 4.56 -5.13 21.02
N ALA A 5 3.97 -4.75 19.88
CA ALA A 5 3.06 -3.60 19.81
C ALA A 5 1.63 -4.13 19.86
N PHE A 6 0.86 -3.68 20.86
CA PHE A 6 -0.52 -4.10 21.04
C PHE A 6 -1.51 -3.11 20.44
N ASP A 7 -1.05 -1.91 20.10
CA ASP A 7 -1.86 -0.91 19.42
C ASP A 7 -1.89 -1.22 17.92
N ARG A 8 -3.08 -1.56 17.42
CA ARG A 8 -3.28 -1.92 16.02
C ARG A 8 -4.41 -1.12 15.39
N GLU A 9 -4.56 0.11 15.85
CA GLU A 9 -5.58 1.00 15.31
C GLU A 9 -5.15 1.61 13.97
N PRO A 10 -6.12 1.93 13.09
CA PRO A 10 -5.81 2.66 11.87
C PRO A 10 -5.18 4.02 12.17
N PHE A 11 -4.34 4.49 11.26
CA PHE A 11 -3.62 5.75 11.41
C PHE A 11 -3.63 6.54 10.10
N TRP A 12 -3.58 7.86 10.22
CA TRP A 12 -3.57 8.74 9.06
C TRP A 12 -2.15 9.11 8.66
N LEU A 13 -1.90 9.11 7.35
CA LEU A 13 -0.65 9.60 6.77
C LEU A 13 -0.96 10.67 5.73
N ASP A 14 -0.16 11.72 5.71
CA ASP A 14 -0.22 12.74 4.68
C ASP A 14 0.56 12.24 3.45
N MET A 15 -0.14 12.04 2.34
CA MET A 15 0.47 11.51 1.11
C MET A 15 1.00 12.64 0.23
N LEU A 16 0.12 13.57 -0.12
CA LEU A 16 0.40 14.75 -0.95
C LEU A 16 -0.26 15.95 -0.28
N PRO A 17 0.10 17.19 -0.68
CA PRO A 17 -0.63 18.36 -0.17
C PRO A 17 -2.13 18.21 -0.38
N GLY A 18 -2.89 18.27 0.70
CA GLY A 18 -4.34 18.11 0.68
C GLY A 18 -4.85 16.68 0.54
N VAL A 19 -3.97 15.68 0.51
CA VAL A 19 -4.37 14.27 0.38
C VAL A 19 -3.88 13.49 1.59
N ARG A 20 -4.81 12.92 2.35
CA ARG A 20 -4.53 12.08 3.52
C ARG A 20 -5.19 10.72 3.33
N VAL A 21 -4.50 9.69 3.79
CA VAL A 21 -5.01 8.31 3.72
C VAL A 21 -4.93 7.69 5.10
N GLN A 22 -6.03 7.05 5.52
CA GLN A 22 -6.05 6.26 6.73
C GLN A 22 -5.73 4.81 6.39
N PHE A 23 -4.69 4.28 7.04
CA PHE A 23 -4.23 2.91 6.81
C PHE A 23 -4.48 2.04 8.04
N ARG A 24 -4.76 0.77 7.79
CA ARG A 24 -4.68 -0.28 8.81
C ARG A 24 -3.22 -0.69 8.96
N PRO A 25 -2.78 -1.07 10.17
CA PRO A 25 -1.45 -1.67 10.33
C PRO A 25 -1.31 -2.90 9.44
N ILE A 26 -0.12 -3.10 8.87
CA ILE A 26 0.15 -4.23 7.98
C ILE A 26 0.19 -5.51 8.80
N THR A 27 -0.65 -6.48 8.43
CA THR A 27 -0.70 -7.79 9.08
C THR A 27 0.15 -8.80 8.32
N VAL A 28 0.47 -9.91 8.98
CA VAL A 28 1.16 -11.04 8.33
C VAL A 28 0.32 -11.55 7.15
N ALA A 29 -1.00 -11.67 7.33
CA ALA A 29 -1.87 -12.12 6.25
C ALA A 29 -1.81 -11.19 5.04
N ALA A 30 -1.78 -9.88 5.26
CA ALA A 30 -1.67 -8.90 4.17
C ALA A 30 -0.35 -9.05 3.41
N ILE A 31 0.76 -9.28 4.12
CA ILE A 31 2.07 -9.51 3.49
C ILE A 31 2.06 -10.79 2.66
N LEU A 32 1.49 -11.87 3.19
CA LEU A 32 1.42 -13.14 2.46
C LEU A 32 0.57 -13.03 1.20
N LEU A 33 -0.55 -12.31 1.25
CA LEU A 33 -1.37 -12.03 0.07
C LEU A 33 -0.60 -11.20 -0.96
N ALA A 34 0.14 -10.20 -0.51
CA ALA A 34 0.94 -9.35 -1.39
C ALA A 34 2.07 -10.16 -2.07
N ARG A 35 2.72 -11.05 -1.32
CA ARG A 35 3.75 -11.94 -1.86
C ARG A 35 3.17 -12.89 -2.91
N THR A 36 1.98 -13.41 -2.67
CA THR A 36 1.29 -14.27 -3.64
C THR A 36 0.97 -13.50 -4.92
N ALA A 37 0.46 -12.28 -4.80
CA ALA A 37 0.18 -11.44 -5.96
C ALA A 37 1.45 -11.18 -6.79
N ALA A 38 2.57 -10.87 -6.14
CA ALA A 38 3.85 -10.67 -6.81
C ALA A 38 4.35 -11.97 -7.49
N ALA A 39 4.24 -13.11 -6.80
CA ALA A 39 4.66 -14.41 -7.34
C ALA A 39 3.85 -14.79 -8.59
N ASP A 40 2.56 -14.51 -8.61
CA ASP A 40 1.71 -14.79 -9.77
C ASP A 40 2.17 -13.99 -11.00
N VAL A 41 2.54 -12.72 -10.81
CA VAL A 41 3.08 -11.89 -11.88
C VAL A 41 4.42 -12.43 -12.38
N LEU A 42 5.31 -12.86 -11.48
CA LEU A 42 6.59 -13.44 -11.87
C LEU A 42 6.40 -14.74 -12.66
N ARG A 43 5.46 -15.59 -12.27
CA ARG A 43 5.16 -16.83 -12.99
C ARG A 43 4.64 -16.58 -14.40
N ALA A 44 3.88 -15.50 -14.59
CA ALA A 44 3.40 -15.12 -15.91
C ALA A 44 4.54 -14.67 -16.84
N GLY A 45 5.67 -14.22 -16.28
CA GLY A 45 6.87 -13.88 -17.01
C GLY A 45 6.78 -12.58 -17.79
N GLY A 46 7.77 -12.36 -18.65
CA GLY A 46 7.89 -11.13 -19.44
C GLY A 46 9.11 -10.33 -19.05
N ASP A 47 9.55 -9.43 -19.93
CA ASP A 47 10.77 -8.65 -19.73
C ASP A 47 10.69 -7.71 -18.52
N ASP A 48 9.49 -7.26 -18.16
CA ASP A 48 9.25 -6.34 -17.08
C ASP A 48 8.57 -7.01 -15.86
N ALA A 49 8.64 -8.34 -15.76
CA ALA A 49 7.95 -9.10 -14.72
C ALA A 49 8.36 -8.67 -13.30
N MET A 50 9.65 -8.37 -13.09
CA MET A 50 10.14 -7.93 -11.79
C MET A 50 9.50 -6.60 -11.36
N VAL A 51 9.43 -5.64 -12.27
CA VAL A 51 8.81 -4.34 -12.00
C VAL A 51 7.32 -4.50 -11.72
N LYS A 52 6.64 -5.27 -12.56
CA LYS A 52 5.20 -5.53 -12.40
C LYS A 52 4.90 -6.28 -11.11
N ALA A 53 5.77 -7.21 -10.70
CA ALA A 53 5.62 -7.92 -9.43
C ALA A 53 5.73 -6.97 -8.24
N GLY A 54 6.68 -6.02 -8.28
CA GLY A 54 6.80 -5.00 -7.25
C GLY A 54 5.55 -4.11 -7.16
N CYS A 55 5.00 -3.74 -8.30
CA CYS A 55 3.74 -2.96 -8.34
C CYS A 55 2.57 -3.77 -7.79
N ALA A 56 2.49 -5.06 -8.11
CA ALA A 56 1.44 -5.94 -7.60
C ALA A 56 1.52 -6.10 -6.08
N PHE A 57 2.73 -6.18 -5.55
CA PHE A 57 2.96 -6.25 -4.11
C PHE A 57 2.40 -5.01 -3.39
N THR A 58 2.79 -3.81 -3.85
CA THR A 58 2.32 -2.56 -3.27
C THR A 58 0.82 -2.38 -3.42
N ARG A 59 0.26 -2.73 -4.60
CA ARG A 59 -1.18 -2.68 -4.84
C ARG A 59 -1.95 -3.56 -3.86
N SER A 60 -1.48 -4.78 -3.64
CA SER A 60 -2.11 -5.72 -2.71
C SER A 60 -2.14 -5.15 -1.29
N LEU A 61 -1.03 -4.56 -0.83
CA LEU A 61 -0.97 -3.94 0.49
C LEU A 61 -1.88 -2.71 0.58
N ALA A 62 -2.00 -1.93 -0.49
CA ALA A 62 -2.91 -0.79 -0.52
C ALA A 62 -4.37 -1.24 -0.41
N HIS A 63 -4.76 -2.29 -1.15
CA HIS A 63 -6.12 -2.84 -1.06
C HIS A 63 -6.46 -3.34 0.33
N SER A 64 -5.51 -3.99 0.99
CA SER A 64 -5.71 -4.51 2.36
C SER A 64 -5.69 -3.39 3.40
N GLY A 65 -4.91 -2.34 3.17
CA GLY A 65 -4.57 -1.37 4.19
C GLY A 65 -5.37 -0.08 4.17
N ILE A 66 -5.82 0.38 3.01
CA ILE A 66 -6.53 1.67 2.94
C ILE A 66 -7.92 1.52 3.53
N ALA A 67 -8.19 2.26 4.61
CA ALA A 67 -9.47 2.24 5.31
C ALA A 67 -10.35 3.43 4.90
N ALA A 68 -9.73 4.60 4.69
CA ALA A 68 -10.42 5.84 4.35
C ALA A 68 -9.42 6.80 3.71
N TRP A 69 -9.91 7.84 3.06
CA TRP A 69 -9.04 8.90 2.56
C TRP A 69 -9.78 10.23 2.46
N GLU A 70 -9.02 11.30 2.32
CA GLU A 70 -9.50 12.65 2.13
C GLU A 70 -8.71 13.32 1.02
N GLY A 71 -9.36 14.19 0.25
CA GLY A 71 -8.71 14.95 -0.80
C GLY A 71 -8.57 14.23 -2.13
N ILE A 72 -9.29 13.14 -2.33
CA ILE A 72 -9.29 12.38 -3.59
C ILE A 72 -10.72 12.42 -4.16
N GLY A 73 -10.82 12.85 -5.40
CA GLY A 73 -12.11 12.99 -6.09
C GLY A 73 -12.04 12.53 -7.53
N ASP A 74 -13.21 12.52 -8.17
CA ASP A 74 -13.32 12.21 -9.59
C ASP A 74 -12.91 13.40 -10.48
N ALA A 75 -13.08 13.26 -11.78
CA ALA A 75 -12.70 14.30 -12.75
C ALA A 75 -13.46 15.61 -12.52
N ASP A 76 -14.65 15.56 -11.92
CA ASP A 76 -15.46 16.72 -11.60
C ASP A 76 -15.17 17.31 -10.21
N GLY A 77 -14.19 16.72 -9.50
CA GLY A 77 -13.82 17.17 -8.16
C GLY A 77 -14.73 16.67 -7.05
N LYS A 78 -15.62 15.73 -7.33
CA LYS A 78 -16.48 15.13 -6.30
C LYS A 78 -15.71 14.05 -5.53
N PRO A 79 -15.73 14.08 -4.19
CA PRO A 79 -15.06 13.06 -3.40
C PRO A 79 -15.51 11.64 -3.78
N VAL A 80 -14.55 10.71 -3.84
CA VAL A 80 -14.83 9.29 -4.11
C VAL A 80 -14.35 8.45 -2.93
N GLU A 81 -14.99 7.31 -2.74
CA GLU A 81 -14.64 6.36 -1.69
C GLU A 81 -13.44 5.50 -2.12
N PRO A 82 -12.64 5.01 -1.15
CA PRO A 82 -11.49 4.15 -1.46
C PRO A 82 -11.91 2.71 -1.74
N ASP A 83 -12.76 2.50 -2.74
CA ASP A 83 -13.04 1.16 -3.21
C ASP A 83 -11.87 0.65 -4.06
N LYS A 84 -11.93 -0.62 -4.44
CA LYS A 84 -10.84 -1.28 -5.15
C LYS A 84 -10.48 -0.57 -6.46
N GLU A 85 -11.48 -0.17 -7.22
CA GLU A 85 -11.29 0.52 -8.50
C GLU A 85 -10.64 1.90 -8.31
N ASN A 86 -11.10 2.67 -7.33
CA ASN A 86 -10.54 3.99 -7.05
C ASN A 86 -9.13 3.91 -6.46
N ILE A 87 -8.84 2.89 -5.66
CA ILE A 87 -7.48 2.65 -5.17
C ILE A 87 -6.56 2.34 -6.34
N ASP A 88 -6.97 1.48 -7.26
CA ASP A 88 -6.16 1.16 -8.44
C ASP A 88 -5.91 2.41 -9.30
N ALA A 89 -6.91 3.25 -9.48
CA ALA A 89 -6.76 4.51 -10.22
C ALA A 89 -5.77 5.46 -9.54
N ALA A 90 -5.84 5.57 -8.21
CA ALA A 90 -4.91 6.41 -7.45
C ALA A 90 -3.48 5.91 -7.56
N LEU A 91 -3.27 4.59 -7.58
CA LEU A 91 -1.95 3.98 -7.71
C LEU A 91 -1.32 4.16 -9.10
N GLU A 92 -2.11 4.50 -10.12
CA GLU A 92 -1.58 4.84 -11.44
C GLU A 92 -1.02 6.27 -11.49
N ILE A 93 -1.22 7.05 -10.44
CA ILE A 93 -0.62 8.37 -10.30
C ILE A 93 0.72 8.19 -9.58
N TRP A 94 1.83 8.48 -10.26
CA TRP A 94 3.18 8.21 -9.74
C TRP A 94 3.40 8.77 -8.34
N SER A 95 3.00 10.04 -8.10
CA SER A 95 3.21 10.66 -6.79
C SER A 95 2.45 9.94 -5.67
N MET A 96 1.27 9.40 -5.96
CA MET A 96 0.50 8.61 -4.97
C MET A 96 1.14 7.24 -4.74
N PHE A 97 1.54 6.55 -5.81
CA PHE A 97 2.22 5.26 -5.69
C PHE A 97 3.48 5.41 -4.85
N ASP A 98 4.33 6.38 -5.19
CA ASP A 98 5.58 6.64 -4.49
C ASP A 98 5.33 6.97 -3.01
N ALA A 99 4.34 7.80 -2.71
CA ALA A 99 4.03 8.17 -1.33
C ALA A 99 3.59 6.94 -0.51
N ILE A 100 2.70 6.11 -1.06
CA ILE A 100 2.24 4.89 -0.39
C ILE A 100 3.41 3.92 -0.17
N ASP A 101 4.22 3.72 -1.19
CA ASP A 101 5.38 2.82 -1.11
C ASP A 101 6.38 3.31 -0.06
N ARG A 102 6.71 4.59 -0.09
CA ARG A 102 7.74 5.17 0.78
C ARG A 102 7.27 5.38 2.22
N LEU A 103 6.00 5.75 2.42
CA LEU A 103 5.50 6.14 3.74
C LEU A 103 4.76 5.02 4.47
N TYR A 104 4.18 4.07 3.74
CA TYR A 104 3.39 2.99 4.33
C TYR A 104 4.07 1.63 4.22
N VAL A 105 4.46 1.24 3.01
CA VAL A 105 5.01 -0.11 2.75
C VAL A 105 6.45 -0.22 3.23
N GLY A 106 7.31 0.70 2.81
CA GLY A 106 8.75 0.66 3.09
C GLY A 106 9.07 0.62 4.58
N PRO A 107 8.53 1.52 5.41
CA PRO A 107 8.82 1.50 6.85
C PRO A 107 8.44 0.19 7.54
N ALA A 108 7.33 -0.44 7.13
CA ALA A 108 6.91 -1.72 7.70
C ALA A 108 7.91 -2.83 7.39
N LEU A 109 8.42 -2.88 6.16
CA LEU A 109 9.41 -3.88 5.75
C LEU A 109 10.75 -3.67 6.44
N ILE A 110 11.18 -2.42 6.59
CA ILE A 110 12.43 -2.09 7.27
C ILE A 110 12.35 -2.44 8.75
N GLN A 111 11.25 -2.14 9.41
CA GLN A 111 11.06 -2.47 10.83
C GLN A 111 11.14 -3.99 11.07
N ASP A 112 10.55 -4.78 10.19
CA ASP A 112 10.63 -6.24 10.30
C ASP A 112 12.07 -6.74 10.12
N ALA A 113 12.82 -6.17 9.19
CA ALA A 113 14.22 -6.51 8.98
C ALA A 113 15.07 -6.15 10.21
N GLU A 114 14.85 -4.98 10.82
CA GLU A 114 15.56 -4.54 12.02
C GLU A 114 15.25 -5.43 13.23
N LYS A 115 14.00 -5.89 13.37
CA LYS A 115 13.59 -6.78 14.47
C LYS A 115 14.23 -8.15 14.39
N ASN A 116 14.65 -8.59 13.22
CA ASN A 116 15.22 -9.89 12.99
C ASN A 116 16.76 -9.93 13.07
N VAL A 117 17.38 -8.80 13.35
CA VAL A 117 18.84 -8.69 13.50
C VAL A 117 19.29 -8.94 14.93
#